data_7bd13d36a2cb78c9291ff4d09ab86d94
#
_entry.id   7bd13d36a2cb78c9291ff4d09ab86d94
#
_cell.length_a   1.000
_cell.length_b   1.000
_cell.length_c   1.000
_cell.angle_alpha   90.00
_cell.angle_beta   90.00
_cell.angle_gamma   90.00
#
_symmetry.space_group_name_H-M   'P 1'
#
loop_
_entity.id
_entity.type
_entity.pdbx_description
1 polymer ?
#
loop_
_entity_poly.entity_id
_entity_poly.type
_entity_poly.pdbx_seq_one_letter_code
_entity_poly.pdbx_strand_id
1 'polypeptide(L)'
;MFDDKIVLVVSQALLESLYADKVDSVVSQVKKTGKLTALEACPFLTVGKRDIAGSFARHAFAASGISPTIKVMSRNSETLLALAMRGVGACFLPSELVASSYYDSETSGLHIIELGKEMSYSVSVAWRRTDHVWSAIESFAQVLSEQRYVVKRGK
;
A
#
# COMPACT_ATOMS: atom_id res chain seq x y z
N MET A 1 -10.88 -14.64 5.27
CA MET A 1 -10.99 -13.22 4.92
C MET A 1 -10.15 -12.45 5.92
N PHE A 2 -9.28 -11.58 5.47
CA PHE A 2 -8.58 -10.61 6.31
C PHE A 2 -8.64 -9.25 5.65
N ASP A 3 -8.56 -8.20 6.47
CA ASP A 3 -8.56 -6.83 5.99
C ASP A 3 -7.14 -6.30 6.01
N ASP A 4 -6.75 -5.63 4.95
CA ASP A 4 -5.49 -4.91 4.82
C ASP A 4 -5.78 -3.49 4.30
N LYS A 5 -4.79 -2.65 4.28
CA LYS A 5 -4.90 -1.27 3.80
C LYS A 5 -3.75 -0.91 2.90
N ILE A 6 -4.00 0.03 2.02
CA ILE A 6 -2.95 0.64 1.21
C ILE A 6 -2.39 1.84 1.97
N VAL A 7 -1.09 1.87 2.12
CA VAL A 7 -0.33 2.95 2.76
C VAL A 7 0.53 3.68 1.73
N LEU A 8 0.76 4.96 1.96
CA LEU A 8 1.73 5.73 1.21
C LEU A 8 3.09 5.59 1.87
N VAL A 9 4.10 5.24 1.06
CA VAL A 9 5.49 5.07 1.49
C VAL A 9 6.37 6.09 0.79
N VAL A 10 7.15 6.84 1.54
CA VAL A 10 8.10 7.85 1.01
C VAL A 10 9.32 7.96 1.92
N SER A 11 10.51 8.10 1.36
CA SER A 11 11.73 8.22 2.16
C SER A 11 11.92 9.63 2.71
N GLN A 12 12.52 9.71 3.90
CA GLN A 12 12.95 10.96 4.53
C GLN A 12 13.88 11.75 3.59
N ALA A 13 14.87 11.08 2.99
CA ALA A 13 15.84 11.71 2.11
C ALA A 13 15.18 12.38 0.89
N LEU A 14 14.14 11.75 0.29
CA LEU A 14 13.40 12.37 -0.81
C LEU A 14 12.66 13.62 -0.32
N LEU A 15 11.98 13.51 0.82
CA LEU A 15 11.24 14.64 1.38
C LEU A 15 12.17 15.82 1.73
N GLU A 16 13.33 15.55 2.33
CA GLU A 16 14.33 16.57 2.62
C GLU A 16 14.85 17.26 1.34
N SER A 17 15.08 16.48 0.29
CA SER A 17 15.53 17.03 -0.99
C SER A 17 14.51 17.97 -1.65
N LEU A 18 13.22 17.74 -1.41
CA LEU A 18 12.12 18.51 -2.03
C LEU A 18 11.58 19.63 -1.14
N TYR A 19 11.57 19.44 0.16
CA TYR A 19 10.87 20.31 1.12
C TYR A 19 11.79 20.90 2.20
N ALA A 20 13.06 20.49 2.23
CA ALA A 20 14.08 20.96 3.19
C ALA A 20 13.59 20.82 4.65
N ASP A 21 13.54 21.89 5.40
CA ASP A 21 13.12 21.96 6.81
C ASP A 21 11.60 21.81 7.03
N LYS A 22 10.80 21.68 5.95
CA LYS A 22 9.33 21.57 6.03
C LYS A 22 8.80 20.13 6.01
N VAL A 23 9.67 19.13 6.07
CA VAL A 23 9.29 17.71 5.98
C VAL A 23 8.20 17.35 7.00
N ASP A 24 8.40 17.68 8.27
CA ASP A 24 7.43 17.35 9.33
C ASP A 24 6.08 18.02 9.10
N SER A 25 6.07 19.25 8.61
CA SER A 25 4.85 19.98 8.25
C SER A 25 4.11 19.29 7.11
N VAL A 26 4.84 18.90 6.05
CA VAL A 26 4.28 18.18 4.89
C VAL A 26 3.68 16.85 5.30
N VAL A 27 4.44 16.03 6.03
CA VAL A 27 3.98 14.72 6.52
C VAL A 27 2.76 14.86 7.45
N SER A 28 2.80 15.82 8.38
CA SER A 28 1.69 16.09 9.30
C SER A 28 0.43 16.53 8.55
N GLN A 29 0.57 17.37 7.53
CA GLN A 29 -0.55 17.84 6.70
C GLN A 29 -1.19 16.67 5.95
N VAL A 30 -0.39 15.79 5.33
CA VAL A 30 -0.89 14.61 4.62
C VAL A 30 -1.63 13.67 5.57
N LYS A 31 -1.05 13.39 6.74
CA LYS A 31 -1.68 12.55 7.78
C LYS A 31 -3.01 13.13 8.28
N LYS A 32 -3.08 14.45 8.48
CA LYS A 32 -4.26 15.14 9.01
C LYS A 32 -5.39 15.24 7.99
N THR A 33 -5.06 15.51 6.73
CA THR A 33 -6.06 15.78 5.69
C THR A 33 -6.43 14.55 4.87
N GLY A 34 -5.58 13.52 4.85
CA GLY A 34 -5.69 12.38 3.93
C GLY A 34 -5.45 12.75 2.46
N LYS A 35 -5.02 14.00 2.18
CA LYS A 35 -4.82 14.52 0.82
C LYS A 35 -3.34 14.66 0.49
N LEU A 36 -3.02 14.46 -0.78
CA LEU A 36 -1.66 14.50 -1.32
C LEU A 36 -1.22 15.89 -1.81
N THR A 37 -2.03 16.93 -1.61
CA THR A 37 -1.75 18.27 -2.11
C THR A 37 -0.38 18.79 -1.66
N ALA A 38 0.02 18.49 -0.42
CA ALA A 38 1.35 18.86 0.08
C ALA A 38 2.50 18.09 -0.58
N LEU A 39 2.21 17.01 -1.31
CA LEU A 39 3.17 16.16 -2.03
C LEU A 39 3.10 16.37 -3.56
N GLU A 40 2.52 17.46 -4.05
CA GLU A 40 2.38 17.72 -5.49
C GLU A 40 3.72 17.71 -6.23
N ALA A 41 4.78 18.22 -5.61
CA ALA A 41 6.13 18.21 -6.17
C ALA A 41 6.84 16.84 -6.08
N CYS A 42 6.28 15.89 -5.32
CA CYS A 42 6.90 14.59 -5.12
C CYS A 42 6.71 13.71 -6.37
N PRO A 43 7.75 13.06 -6.89
CA PRO A 43 7.59 12.03 -7.90
C PRO A 43 6.96 10.79 -7.29
N PHE A 44 6.13 10.10 -8.08
CA PHE A 44 5.47 8.87 -7.66
C PHE A 44 5.93 7.65 -8.47
N LEU A 45 5.90 6.51 -7.82
CA LEU A 45 6.09 5.19 -8.39
C LEU A 45 4.73 4.48 -8.34
N THR A 46 4.36 3.76 -9.38
CA THR A 46 3.02 3.14 -9.42
C THR A 46 3.08 1.70 -9.90
N VAL A 47 2.14 0.92 -9.41
CA VAL A 47 1.80 -0.39 -9.99
C VAL A 47 0.85 -0.23 -11.17
N GLY A 48 0.68 -1.28 -11.95
CA GLY A 48 -0.19 -1.25 -13.13
C GLY A 48 -1.66 -0.90 -12.79
N LYS A 49 -2.40 -0.41 -13.79
CA LYS A 49 -3.80 0.05 -13.63
C LYS A 49 -4.78 -1.01 -13.08
N ARG A 50 -4.47 -2.29 -13.24
CA ARG A 50 -5.31 -3.41 -12.77
C ARG A 50 -5.00 -3.85 -11.35
N ASP A 51 -3.96 -3.30 -10.75
CA ASP A 51 -3.57 -3.57 -9.38
C ASP A 51 -4.41 -2.75 -8.40
N ILE A 52 -4.67 -3.34 -7.23
CA ILE A 52 -5.47 -2.68 -6.19
C ILE A 52 -4.80 -1.41 -5.68
N ALA A 53 -3.49 -1.45 -5.40
CA ALA A 53 -2.73 -0.28 -4.97
C ALA A 53 -2.71 0.81 -6.04
N GLY A 54 -2.63 0.45 -7.32
CA GLY A 54 -2.74 1.38 -8.44
C GLY A 54 -4.13 2.03 -8.55
N SER A 55 -5.19 1.29 -8.19
CA SER A 55 -6.54 1.86 -8.13
C SER A 55 -6.68 2.87 -7.00
N PHE A 56 -6.21 2.53 -5.80
CA PHE A 56 -6.20 3.43 -4.65
C PHE A 56 -5.34 4.67 -4.89
N ALA A 57 -4.17 4.52 -5.51
CA ALA A 57 -3.32 5.64 -5.88
C ALA A 57 -4.06 6.64 -6.77
N ARG A 58 -4.71 6.17 -7.84
CA ARG A 58 -5.51 7.04 -8.73
C ARG A 58 -6.64 7.76 -7.99
N HIS A 59 -7.33 7.03 -7.10
CA HIS A 59 -8.37 7.63 -6.26
C HIS A 59 -7.81 8.74 -5.39
N ALA A 60 -6.68 8.50 -4.71
CA ALA A 60 -6.02 9.48 -3.85
C ALA A 60 -5.55 10.72 -4.64
N PHE A 61 -5.00 10.55 -5.84
CA PHE A 61 -4.64 11.67 -6.72
C PHE A 61 -5.85 12.50 -7.13
N ALA A 62 -6.93 11.84 -7.57
CA ALA A 62 -8.16 12.50 -7.96
C ALA A 62 -8.81 13.26 -6.78
N ALA A 63 -8.91 12.62 -5.61
CA ALA A 63 -9.45 13.23 -4.40
C ALA A 63 -8.63 14.42 -3.90
N SER A 64 -7.33 14.45 -4.22
CA SER A 64 -6.42 15.54 -3.87
C SER A 64 -6.36 16.65 -4.95
N GLY A 65 -6.93 16.40 -6.13
CA GLY A 65 -6.88 17.34 -7.27
C GLY A 65 -5.49 17.56 -7.85
N ILE A 66 -4.58 16.57 -7.69
CA ILE A 66 -3.20 16.67 -8.20
C ILE A 66 -3.00 15.80 -9.43
N SER A 67 -2.08 16.24 -10.31
CA SER A 67 -1.60 15.45 -11.45
C SER A 67 -0.17 14.97 -11.16
N PRO A 68 0.00 13.74 -10.66
CA PRO A 68 1.30 13.28 -10.18
C PRO A 68 2.28 13.06 -11.33
N THR A 69 3.55 13.37 -11.11
CA THR A 69 4.64 12.92 -11.98
C THR A 69 4.97 11.45 -11.69
N ILE A 70 4.61 10.55 -12.58
CA ILE A 70 4.94 9.12 -12.47
C ILE A 70 6.33 8.87 -13.05
N LYS A 71 7.27 8.53 -12.18
CA LYS A 71 8.68 8.33 -12.56
C LYS A 71 8.97 6.88 -12.98
N VAL A 72 8.31 5.91 -12.31
CA VAL A 72 8.46 4.47 -12.60
C VAL A 72 7.11 3.79 -12.49
N MET A 73 6.86 2.84 -13.38
CA MET A 73 5.75 1.89 -13.31
C MET A 73 6.32 0.47 -13.28
N SER A 74 5.93 -0.32 -12.27
CA SER A 74 6.33 -1.73 -12.14
C SER A 74 5.13 -2.58 -11.73
N ARG A 75 5.16 -3.87 -12.08
CA ARG A 75 4.18 -4.85 -11.57
C ARG A 75 4.62 -5.48 -10.26
N ASN A 76 5.86 -5.24 -9.85
CA ASN A 76 6.43 -5.79 -8.62
C ASN A 76 6.44 -4.73 -7.52
N SER A 77 5.62 -4.95 -6.49
CA SER A 77 5.48 -4.03 -5.35
C SER A 77 6.75 -3.97 -4.49
N GLU A 78 7.49 -5.07 -4.37
CA GLU A 78 8.77 -5.11 -3.63
C GLU A 78 9.83 -4.25 -4.33
N THR A 79 9.87 -4.28 -5.66
CA THR A 79 10.73 -3.38 -6.44
C THR A 79 10.38 -1.91 -6.19
N LEU A 80 9.08 -1.57 -6.14
CA LEU A 80 8.65 -0.21 -5.85
C LEU A 80 9.04 0.22 -4.44
N LEU A 81 8.91 -0.68 -3.45
CA LEU A 81 9.35 -0.42 -2.09
C LEU A 81 10.85 -0.15 -2.04
N ALA A 82 11.67 -0.99 -2.69
CA ALA A 82 13.12 -0.81 -2.76
C ALA A 82 13.53 0.52 -3.44
N LEU A 83 12.80 0.96 -4.45
CA LEU A 83 13.02 2.25 -5.11
C LEU A 83 12.58 3.43 -4.23
N ALA A 84 11.46 3.30 -3.52
CA ALA A 84 11.00 4.33 -2.59
C ALA A 84 12.00 4.55 -1.45
N MET A 85 12.57 3.48 -0.91
CA MET A 85 13.65 3.54 0.10
C MET A 85 14.88 4.31 -0.38
N ARG A 86 15.20 4.18 -1.67
CA ARG A 86 16.32 4.88 -2.31
C ARG A 86 15.98 6.32 -2.72
N GLY A 87 14.80 6.82 -2.36
CA GLY A 87 14.39 8.19 -2.65
C GLY A 87 14.04 8.45 -4.11
N VAL A 88 13.69 7.41 -4.89
CA VAL A 88 13.33 7.58 -6.31
C VAL A 88 11.94 8.22 -6.45
N GLY A 89 11.03 7.93 -5.52
CA GLY A 89 9.67 8.47 -5.51
C GLY A 89 8.84 7.89 -4.37
N ALA A 90 7.65 8.43 -4.15
CA ALA A 90 6.65 7.88 -3.23
C ALA A 90 5.82 6.81 -3.92
N CYS A 91 5.33 5.82 -3.18
CA CYS A 91 4.48 4.75 -3.72
C CYS A 91 3.36 4.33 -2.76
N PHE A 92 2.31 3.75 -3.33
CA PHE A 92 1.21 3.14 -2.59
C PHE A 92 1.41 1.63 -2.56
N LEU A 93 1.40 1.04 -1.37
CA LEU A 93 1.67 -0.37 -1.16
C LEU A 93 0.74 -0.97 -0.08
N PRO A 94 0.47 -2.29 -0.13
CA PRO A 94 -0.18 -2.99 0.97
C PRO A 94 0.60 -2.85 2.28
N SER A 95 -0.10 -2.58 3.39
CA SER A 95 0.55 -2.39 4.69
C SER A 95 1.25 -3.66 5.16
N GLU A 96 0.68 -4.83 4.91
CA GLU A 96 1.30 -6.13 5.24
C GLU A 96 2.60 -6.38 4.47
N LEU A 97 2.67 -5.96 3.19
CA LEU A 97 3.91 -6.05 2.42
C LEU A 97 5.02 -5.20 3.05
N VAL A 98 4.68 -3.99 3.45
CA VAL A 98 5.65 -3.08 4.08
C VAL A 98 6.11 -3.64 5.43
N ALA A 99 5.18 -4.13 6.25
CA ALA A 99 5.48 -4.71 7.57
C ALA A 99 6.32 -6.00 7.47
N SER A 100 6.03 -6.86 6.49
CA SER A 100 6.72 -8.15 6.31
C SER A 100 8.11 -8.03 5.68
N SER A 101 8.44 -6.88 5.12
CA SER A 101 9.69 -6.69 4.38
C SER A 101 10.92 -6.44 5.25
N TYR A 102 10.89 -6.74 6.54
CA TYR A 102 11.98 -6.56 7.51
C TYR A 102 12.53 -5.13 7.62
N TYR A 103 11.76 -4.13 7.22
CA TYR A 103 12.15 -2.75 7.32
C TYR A 103 11.60 -2.14 8.62
N ASP A 104 12.50 -1.83 9.53
CA ASP A 104 12.18 -0.99 10.65
C ASP A 104 12.00 0.46 10.14
N SER A 105 10.81 1.00 10.31
CA SER A 105 10.48 2.36 9.85
C SER A 105 11.34 3.44 10.52
N GLU A 106 11.80 3.19 11.75
CA GLU A 106 12.65 4.14 12.48
C GLU A 106 14.09 4.14 11.96
N THR A 107 14.62 2.97 11.55
CA THR A 107 15.99 2.84 11.03
C THR A 107 16.07 2.99 9.51
N SER A 108 14.99 2.73 8.79
CA SER A 108 14.95 2.81 7.33
C SER A 108 14.80 4.23 6.78
N GLY A 109 14.47 5.22 7.61
CA GLY A 109 14.18 6.58 7.17
C GLY A 109 12.96 6.65 6.24
N LEU A 110 11.98 5.76 6.43
CA LEU A 110 10.73 5.74 5.66
C LEU A 110 9.58 6.34 6.46
N HIS A 111 8.81 7.17 5.80
CA HIS A 111 7.48 7.56 6.27
C HIS A 111 6.44 6.62 5.67
N ILE A 112 5.68 5.95 6.55
CA ILE A 112 4.53 5.12 6.21
C ILE A 112 3.30 5.89 6.65
N ILE A 113 2.47 6.31 5.70
CA ILE A 113 1.35 7.23 5.93
C ILE A 113 0.04 6.55 5.54
N GLU A 114 -0.88 6.46 6.50
CA GLU A 114 -2.27 6.05 6.28
C GLU A 114 -3.09 7.27 5.84
N LEU A 115 -3.84 7.15 4.74
CA LEU A 115 -4.61 8.27 4.17
C LEU A 115 -6.10 8.25 4.56
N GLY A 116 -6.56 7.21 5.22
CA GLY A 116 -7.95 7.11 5.69
C GLY A 116 -8.53 5.71 5.52
N LYS A 117 -9.75 5.52 6.04
CA LYS A 117 -10.43 4.22 6.03
C LYS A 117 -10.82 3.74 4.62
N GLU A 118 -11.00 4.66 3.70
CA GLU A 118 -11.29 4.39 2.28
C GLU A 118 -10.16 3.68 1.55
N MET A 119 -8.96 3.64 2.15
CA MET A 119 -7.80 2.93 1.62
C MET A 119 -7.72 1.47 2.08
N SER A 120 -8.77 0.95 2.71
CA SER A 120 -8.84 -0.43 3.18
C SER A 120 -9.50 -1.35 2.15
N TYR A 121 -9.05 -2.61 2.13
CA TYR A 121 -9.60 -3.65 1.28
C TYR A 121 -9.59 -4.99 1.99
N SER A 122 -10.42 -5.92 1.54
CA SER A 122 -10.49 -7.26 2.10
C SER A 122 -9.92 -8.29 1.13
N VAL A 123 -9.09 -9.17 1.65
CA VAL A 123 -8.58 -10.33 0.92
C VAL A 123 -9.43 -11.55 1.27
N SER A 124 -9.94 -12.23 0.24
CA SER A 124 -10.79 -13.41 0.40
C SER A 124 -10.27 -14.56 -0.44
N VAL A 125 -10.43 -15.76 0.06
CA VAL A 125 -10.21 -16.98 -0.71
C VAL A 125 -11.55 -17.55 -1.10
N ALA A 126 -11.73 -17.84 -2.38
CA ALA A 126 -12.92 -18.44 -2.92
C ALA A 126 -12.55 -19.64 -3.80
N TRP A 127 -13.37 -20.70 -3.75
CA TRP A 127 -13.24 -21.86 -4.63
C TRP A 127 -14.59 -22.28 -5.16
N ARG A 128 -14.57 -22.95 -6.32
CA ARG A 128 -15.78 -23.45 -6.94
C ARG A 128 -16.39 -24.58 -6.09
N ARG A 129 -17.68 -24.50 -5.83
CA ARG A 129 -18.43 -25.55 -5.18
C ARG A 129 -18.61 -26.72 -6.16
N THR A 130 -18.13 -27.89 -5.79
CA THR A 130 -18.27 -29.15 -6.53
C THR A 130 -18.73 -30.23 -5.58
N ASP A 131 -19.30 -31.31 -6.09
CA ASP A 131 -19.73 -32.45 -5.27
C ASP A 131 -18.56 -33.14 -4.56
N HIS A 132 -17.34 -32.88 -5.06
CA HIS A 132 -16.10 -33.37 -4.46
C HIS A 132 -15.14 -32.20 -4.23
N VAL A 133 -14.85 -31.91 -2.97
CA VAL A 133 -13.85 -30.90 -2.61
C VAL A 133 -12.49 -31.61 -2.47
N TRP A 134 -11.48 -31.09 -3.14
CA TRP A 134 -10.14 -31.64 -3.03
C TRP A 134 -9.59 -31.45 -1.61
N SER A 135 -9.03 -32.49 -1.02
CA SER A 135 -8.45 -32.46 0.33
C SER A 135 -7.43 -31.34 0.52
N ALA A 136 -6.71 -30.96 -0.54
CA ALA A 136 -5.80 -29.82 -0.52
C ALA A 136 -6.53 -28.49 -0.26
N ILE A 137 -7.73 -28.28 -0.79
CA ILE A 137 -8.53 -27.07 -0.54
C ILE A 137 -9.00 -27.04 0.93
N GLU A 138 -9.43 -28.19 1.45
CA GLU A 138 -9.86 -28.30 2.85
C GLU A 138 -8.70 -28.04 3.81
N SER A 139 -7.55 -28.66 3.56
CA SER A 139 -6.33 -28.45 4.36
C SER A 139 -5.87 -26.99 4.30
N PHE A 140 -5.89 -26.36 3.13
CA PHE A 140 -5.54 -24.96 2.98
C PHE A 140 -6.50 -24.05 3.74
N ALA A 141 -7.81 -24.30 3.64
CA ALA A 141 -8.84 -23.55 4.37
C ALA A 141 -8.68 -23.70 5.89
N GLN A 142 -8.30 -24.89 6.36
CA GLN A 142 -7.99 -25.16 7.76
C GLN A 142 -6.79 -24.34 8.23
N VAL A 143 -5.66 -24.39 7.51
CA VAL A 143 -4.46 -23.61 7.83
C VAL A 143 -4.77 -22.12 7.89
N LEU A 144 -5.55 -21.58 6.93
CA LEU A 144 -5.97 -20.19 6.97
C LEU A 144 -6.81 -19.84 8.20
N SER A 145 -7.69 -20.74 8.64
CA SER A 145 -8.52 -20.50 9.83
C SER A 145 -7.69 -20.50 11.12
N GLU A 146 -6.67 -21.34 11.21
CA GLU A 146 -5.74 -21.42 12.35
C GLU A 146 -4.83 -20.19 12.43
N GLN A 147 -4.50 -19.57 11.30
CA GLN A 147 -3.69 -18.35 11.20
C GLN A 147 -4.47 -17.06 11.49
N ARG A 148 -5.62 -17.14 12.18
CA ARG A 148 -6.54 -16.03 12.49
C ARG A 148 -7.25 -15.39 11.28
N TYR A 149 -7.21 -16.02 10.12
CA TYR A 149 -8.03 -15.59 8.99
C TYR A 149 -9.46 -16.13 9.14
N VAL A 150 -10.47 -15.26 9.09
CA VAL A 150 -11.86 -15.69 9.19
C VAL A 150 -12.29 -16.33 7.88
N VAL A 151 -12.38 -17.64 7.84
CA VAL A 151 -12.91 -18.38 6.69
C VAL A 151 -14.44 -18.39 6.76
N LYS A 152 -15.11 -17.61 5.92
CA LYS A 152 -16.57 -17.67 5.75
C LYS A 152 -16.90 -18.76 4.73
N ARG A 153 -17.54 -19.85 5.18
CA ARG A 153 -18.18 -20.82 4.27
C ARG A 153 -19.42 -20.16 3.67
N GLY A 154 -19.41 -19.93 2.36
CA GLY A 154 -20.60 -19.46 1.65
C GLY A 154 -21.75 -20.48 1.80
N LYS A 155 -22.96 -19.96 2.06
CA LYS A 155 -24.21 -20.76 2.03
C LYS A 155 -24.58 -21.14 0.61
#